data_1fdeaea0960d2de048b39a9c6bf78801
#
_entry.id   1fdeaea0960d2de048b39a9c6bf78801
#
_cell.length_a   1.000
_cell.length_b   1.000
_cell.length_c   1.000
_cell.angle_alpha   90.00
_cell.angle_beta   90.00
_cell.angle_gamma   90.00
#
_symmetry.space_group_name_H-M   'P 1'
#
loop_
_entity.id
_entity.type
_entity.pdbx_description
1 polymer ?
#
loop_
_entity_poly.entity_id
_entity_poly.type
_entity_poly.pdbx_seq_one_letter_code
_entity_poly.pdbx_strand_id
1 'polypeptide(L)'
;MCLSEAKGMNITMEEMLTLEKFEEASEVVKRVTLETKLIYSDYFSERTGAKVYIKPENMQFTGAYKVRGAYYKMSTLSEEERSRGVIAASAGNHAQGVAYAAKCYGAKATIVMPTTTPLIKVNRTKGYGADVVLYGDVYDEACAKAYELAEEHGYTFVHPFDDLAVATGQGTIAMEIIKELPLVDYILVPIGGGGLATGVSTLAKLLNPKIKVIGVEPANANCMQESLKNGKVTTLPSVSTIADGTAVKTPGEKIFPYIQQNIDEIITVEDAELVVAFLDMVENHKMVVENSGLLTIAALKHLDLKGKRVVSILSGGNMDAVSYTHLRAHETRHDL
;
A
#
# COMPACT_ATOMS: atom_id res chain seq x y z
N MET A 1 22.31 14.99 6.66
CA MET A 1 22.36 14.56 8.07
C MET A 1 22.25 13.05 8.05
N CYS A 2 23.26 12.33 8.51
CA CYS A 2 23.36 10.88 8.35
C CYS A 2 22.43 10.18 9.33
N LEU A 3 21.68 9.15 8.91
CA LEU A 3 20.75 8.32 9.72
C LEU A 3 21.40 7.64 10.95
N SER A 4 22.74 7.74 11.10
CA SER A 4 23.51 7.11 12.18
C SER A 4 23.30 7.69 13.59
N GLU A 5 22.51 8.77 13.74
CA GLU A 5 22.26 9.41 15.05
C GLU A 5 20.86 9.10 15.64
N ALA A 6 20.02 8.30 14.97
CA ALA A 6 18.75 7.85 15.54
C ALA A 6 19.02 6.74 16.57
N LYS A 7 19.17 7.12 17.82
CA LYS A 7 19.28 6.22 18.97
C LYS A 7 18.09 5.26 19.02
N GLY A 8 18.34 3.97 18.74
CA GLY A 8 17.39 2.90 18.97
C GLY A 8 17.07 1.98 17.78
N MET A 9 17.63 2.20 16.60
CA MET A 9 17.43 1.33 15.45
C MET A 9 18.47 0.21 15.41
N ASN A 10 18.01 -1.05 15.52
CA ASN A 10 18.79 -2.25 15.15
C ASN A 10 18.69 -2.54 13.64
N ILE A 11 18.76 -1.51 12.79
CA ILE A 11 18.80 -1.67 11.33
C ILE A 11 20.24 -1.73 10.91
N THR A 12 20.65 -2.80 10.26
CA THR A 12 21.99 -2.93 9.72
C THR A 12 22.18 -1.98 8.53
N MET A 13 23.42 -1.56 8.22
CA MET A 13 23.68 -0.73 7.04
C MET A 13 23.19 -1.39 5.73
N GLU A 14 23.19 -2.72 5.68
CA GLU A 14 22.68 -3.49 4.54
C GLU A 14 21.15 -3.42 4.39
N GLU A 15 20.43 -3.21 5.48
CA GLU A 15 18.96 -3.09 5.47
C GLU A 15 18.47 -1.66 5.21
N MET A 16 19.30 -0.63 5.32
CA MET A 16 18.88 0.76 5.15
C MET A 16 18.30 1.02 3.74
N LEU A 17 17.29 1.87 3.68
CA LEU A 17 16.71 2.37 2.43
C LEU A 17 17.63 3.43 1.82
N THR A 18 18.30 3.11 0.72
CA THR A 18 19.21 4.01 -0.01
C THR A 18 18.72 4.27 -1.42
N LEU A 19 19.21 5.34 -2.05
CA LEU A 19 18.85 5.69 -3.42
C LEU A 19 19.22 4.56 -4.38
N GLU A 20 20.40 3.97 -4.22
CA GLU A 20 20.90 2.88 -5.07
C GLU A 20 19.95 1.67 -5.04
N LYS A 21 19.40 1.32 -3.84
CA LYS A 21 18.42 0.23 -3.73
C LYS A 21 17.10 0.56 -4.42
N PHE A 22 16.65 1.81 -4.36
CA PHE A 22 15.45 2.22 -5.09
C PHE A 22 15.67 2.22 -6.61
N GLU A 23 16.86 2.59 -7.08
CA GLU A 23 17.23 2.52 -8.49
C GLU A 23 17.28 1.07 -8.96
N GLU A 24 17.92 0.17 -8.21
CA GLU A 24 17.93 -1.28 -8.46
C GLU A 24 16.50 -1.83 -8.49
N ALA A 25 15.70 -1.54 -7.46
CA ALA A 25 14.32 -1.98 -7.37
C ALA A 25 13.50 -1.50 -8.57
N SER A 26 13.72 -0.26 -9.03
CA SER A 26 13.03 0.30 -10.19
C SER A 26 13.33 -0.50 -11.47
N GLU A 27 14.57 -0.94 -11.67
CA GLU A 27 14.92 -1.79 -12.81
C GLU A 27 14.36 -3.21 -12.70
N VAL A 28 14.34 -3.76 -11.47
CA VAL A 28 13.82 -5.10 -11.21
C VAL A 28 12.30 -5.16 -11.44
N VAL A 29 11.53 -4.21 -10.87
CA VAL A 29 10.06 -4.26 -10.95
C VAL A 29 9.49 -3.97 -12.32
N LYS A 30 10.22 -3.29 -13.21
CA LYS A 30 9.80 -3.06 -14.62
C LYS A 30 9.40 -4.35 -15.36
N ARG A 31 9.92 -5.49 -14.93
CA ARG A 31 9.64 -6.80 -15.55
C ARG A 31 8.21 -7.28 -15.31
N VAL A 32 7.55 -6.75 -14.28
CA VAL A 32 6.25 -7.24 -13.79
C VAL A 32 5.25 -6.15 -13.51
N THR A 33 5.59 -4.91 -13.77
CA THR A 33 4.69 -3.77 -13.54
C THR A 33 4.33 -3.09 -14.85
N LEU A 34 3.11 -2.56 -14.89
CA LEU A 34 2.74 -1.56 -15.87
C LEU A 34 3.30 -0.21 -15.46
N GLU A 35 3.86 0.54 -16.39
CA GLU A 35 4.19 1.94 -16.17
C GLU A 35 2.87 2.73 -16.12
N THR A 36 2.30 2.84 -14.91
CA THR A 36 1.04 3.56 -14.69
C THR A 36 1.28 5.06 -14.82
N LYS A 37 1.12 5.59 -16.02
CA LYS A 37 1.34 7.02 -16.32
C LYS A 37 0.47 7.91 -15.45
N LEU A 38 0.97 9.10 -15.10
CA LEU A 38 0.20 10.10 -14.39
C LEU A 38 -0.96 10.58 -15.26
N ILE A 39 -2.15 10.62 -14.68
CA ILE A 39 -3.36 11.10 -15.33
C ILE A 39 -3.70 12.46 -14.72
N TYR A 40 -3.67 13.51 -15.52
CA TYR A 40 -4.15 14.83 -15.09
C TYR A 40 -5.66 14.78 -14.89
N SER A 41 -6.13 15.33 -13.78
CA SER A 41 -7.55 15.42 -13.45
C SER A 41 -8.03 16.87 -13.53
N ASP A 42 -8.74 17.22 -14.58
CA ASP A 42 -9.41 18.54 -14.68
C ASP A 42 -10.39 18.70 -13.53
N TYR A 43 -11.20 17.69 -13.26
CA TYR A 43 -12.24 17.69 -12.23
C TYR A 43 -11.72 18.03 -10.84
N PHE A 44 -10.68 17.34 -10.36
CA PHE A 44 -10.10 17.63 -9.04
C PHE A 44 -9.25 18.90 -9.05
N SER A 45 -8.66 19.25 -10.18
CA SER A 45 -7.87 20.48 -10.30
C SER A 45 -8.74 21.73 -10.17
N GLU A 46 -9.92 21.75 -10.81
CA GLU A 46 -10.88 22.86 -10.69
C GLU A 46 -11.39 23.01 -9.25
N ARG A 47 -11.69 21.90 -8.57
CA ARG A 47 -12.23 21.90 -7.20
C ARG A 47 -11.21 22.33 -6.14
N THR A 48 -9.95 22.04 -6.34
CA THR A 48 -8.88 22.34 -5.37
C THR A 48 -8.08 23.60 -5.71
N GLY A 49 -8.18 24.09 -6.93
CA GLY A 49 -7.30 25.16 -7.43
C GLY A 49 -5.84 24.70 -7.61
N ALA A 50 -5.59 23.40 -7.56
CA ALA A 50 -4.29 22.77 -7.76
C ALA A 50 -4.15 22.20 -9.18
N LYS A 51 -2.98 21.66 -9.51
CA LYS A 51 -2.80 20.75 -10.64
C LYS A 51 -2.74 19.32 -10.06
N VAL A 52 -3.88 18.62 -10.10
CA VAL A 52 -4.01 17.28 -9.52
C VAL A 52 -3.74 16.23 -10.59
N TYR A 53 -2.86 15.31 -10.25
CA TYR A 53 -2.50 14.13 -11.04
C TYR A 53 -2.83 12.86 -10.24
N ILE A 54 -3.21 11.82 -10.94
CA ILE A 54 -3.54 10.52 -10.40
C ILE A 54 -2.46 9.54 -10.80
N LYS A 55 -1.89 8.81 -9.83
CA LYS A 55 -1.02 7.65 -10.05
C LYS A 55 -1.85 6.36 -9.94
N PRO A 56 -2.28 5.76 -11.07
CA PRO A 56 -3.31 4.72 -11.06
C PRO A 56 -2.74 3.30 -10.81
N GLU A 57 -2.23 3.03 -9.60
CA GLU A 57 -1.73 1.71 -9.22
C GLU A 57 -2.83 0.63 -9.12
N ASN A 58 -4.11 1.02 -9.13
CA ASN A 58 -5.25 0.13 -9.32
C ASN A 58 -5.27 -0.55 -10.70
N MET A 59 -4.49 -0.06 -11.66
CA MET A 59 -4.38 -0.59 -13.02
C MET A 59 -3.23 -1.60 -13.19
N GLN A 60 -2.49 -1.93 -12.14
CA GLN A 60 -1.44 -2.95 -12.17
C GLN A 60 -2.01 -4.35 -12.52
N PHE A 61 -1.17 -5.27 -13.01
CA PHE A 61 -1.57 -6.64 -13.40
C PHE A 61 -2.35 -7.38 -12.31
N THR A 62 -1.97 -7.17 -11.04
CA THR A 62 -2.69 -7.76 -9.89
C THR A 62 -3.78 -6.83 -9.33
N GLY A 63 -4.08 -5.74 -10.02
CA GLY A 63 -5.08 -4.75 -9.61
C GLY A 63 -4.65 -3.88 -8.42
N ALA A 64 -3.36 -3.89 -8.02
CA ALA A 64 -2.84 -3.07 -6.92
C ALA A 64 -1.31 -2.97 -6.94
N TYR A 65 -0.77 -1.96 -6.26
CA TYR A 65 0.67 -1.69 -6.15
C TYR A 65 1.49 -2.82 -5.49
N LYS A 66 0.86 -3.70 -4.72
CA LYS A 66 1.53 -4.72 -3.89
C LYS A 66 2.47 -5.64 -4.67
N VAL A 67 2.25 -5.82 -5.96
CA VAL A 67 3.13 -6.58 -6.84
C VAL A 67 4.57 -6.05 -6.84
N ARG A 68 4.78 -4.75 -6.74
CA ARG A 68 6.09 -4.10 -6.75
C ARG A 68 6.95 -4.59 -5.59
N GLY A 69 6.47 -4.43 -4.37
CA GLY A 69 7.20 -4.85 -3.17
C GLY A 69 7.35 -6.36 -3.06
N ALA A 70 6.32 -7.13 -3.39
CA ALA A 70 6.41 -8.59 -3.38
C ALA A 70 7.46 -9.10 -4.38
N TYR A 71 7.49 -8.55 -5.59
CA TYR A 71 8.44 -8.96 -6.62
C TYR A 71 9.88 -8.56 -6.28
N TYR A 72 10.09 -7.33 -5.79
CA TYR A 72 11.43 -6.91 -5.36
C TYR A 72 11.91 -7.73 -4.16
N LYS A 73 11.06 -8.02 -3.17
CA LYS A 73 11.40 -8.93 -2.07
C LYS A 73 11.84 -10.30 -2.60
N MET A 74 11.12 -10.87 -3.56
CA MET A 74 11.51 -12.14 -4.17
C MET A 74 12.88 -12.09 -4.86
N SER A 75 13.26 -10.95 -5.45
CA SER A 75 14.57 -10.76 -6.11
C SER A 75 15.72 -10.77 -5.11
N THR A 76 15.50 -10.34 -3.87
CA THR A 76 16.54 -10.29 -2.82
C THR A 76 16.76 -11.64 -2.15
N LEU A 77 15.90 -12.63 -2.38
CA LEU A 77 16.07 -13.98 -1.83
C LEU A 77 17.12 -14.76 -2.60
N SER A 78 17.89 -15.59 -1.90
CA SER A 78 18.79 -16.57 -2.51
C SER A 78 17.99 -17.61 -3.32
N GLU A 79 18.68 -18.34 -4.20
CA GLU A 79 18.07 -19.44 -4.96
C GLU A 79 17.56 -20.55 -4.03
N GLU A 80 18.28 -20.81 -2.94
CA GLU A 80 17.89 -21.77 -1.92
C GLU A 80 16.61 -21.35 -1.19
N GLU A 81 16.49 -20.08 -0.76
CA GLU A 81 15.27 -19.54 -0.14
C GLU A 81 14.08 -19.62 -1.09
N ARG A 82 14.27 -19.22 -2.36
CA ARG A 82 13.20 -19.35 -3.37
C ARG A 82 12.79 -20.79 -3.62
N SER A 83 13.74 -21.73 -3.62
CA SER A 83 13.45 -23.17 -3.84
C SER A 83 12.65 -23.78 -2.72
N ARG A 84 12.89 -23.37 -1.45
CA ARG A 84 12.05 -23.77 -0.32
C ARG A 84 10.62 -23.24 -0.46
N GLY A 85 10.46 -22.06 -0.99
CA GLY A 85 9.18 -21.38 -1.19
C GLY A 85 8.96 -20.20 -0.25
N VAL A 86 7.89 -19.46 -0.51
CA VAL A 86 7.50 -18.28 0.26
C VAL A 86 6.10 -18.44 0.84
N ILE A 87 5.85 -17.75 1.94
CA ILE A 87 4.54 -17.74 2.61
C ILE A 87 4.12 -16.31 2.97
N ALA A 88 2.83 -16.05 2.94
CA ALA A 88 2.27 -14.79 3.42
C ALA A 88 0.89 -15.02 4.05
N ALA A 89 0.51 -14.15 4.98
CA ALA A 89 -0.84 -14.06 5.52
C ALA A 89 -1.53 -12.85 4.88
N SER A 90 -2.54 -13.06 4.06
CA SER A 90 -3.33 -11.97 3.46
C SER A 90 -4.50 -12.54 2.65
N ALA A 91 -5.66 -11.92 2.76
CA ALA A 91 -6.83 -12.21 1.93
C ALA A 91 -7.04 -11.20 0.77
N GLY A 92 -6.10 -10.25 0.55
CA GLY A 92 -6.28 -9.15 -0.38
C GLY A 92 -5.14 -8.98 -1.39
N ASN A 93 -4.78 -7.72 -1.63
CA ASN A 93 -3.81 -7.31 -2.64
C ASN A 93 -2.41 -7.92 -2.43
N HIS A 94 -1.99 -8.08 -1.17
CA HIS A 94 -0.68 -8.67 -0.88
C HIS A 94 -0.64 -10.16 -1.25
N ALA A 95 -1.70 -10.90 -0.98
CA ALA A 95 -1.82 -12.31 -1.38
C ALA A 95 -1.60 -12.50 -2.88
N GLN A 96 -2.30 -11.70 -3.69
CA GLN A 96 -2.19 -11.72 -5.14
C GLN A 96 -0.79 -11.28 -5.62
N GLY A 97 -0.23 -10.24 -4.99
CA GLY A 97 1.12 -9.74 -5.29
C GLY A 97 2.20 -10.81 -5.05
N VAL A 98 2.14 -11.50 -3.89
CA VAL A 98 3.10 -12.58 -3.54
C VAL A 98 2.92 -13.78 -4.46
N ALA A 99 1.67 -14.22 -4.71
CA ALA A 99 1.39 -15.34 -5.61
C ALA A 99 1.92 -15.08 -7.04
N TYR A 100 1.66 -13.88 -7.57
CA TYR A 100 2.14 -13.47 -8.88
C TYR A 100 3.68 -13.36 -8.94
N ALA A 101 4.30 -12.75 -7.95
CA ALA A 101 5.75 -12.64 -7.86
C ALA A 101 6.43 -14.02 -7.79
N ALA A 102 5.92 -14.92 -6.95
CA ALA A 102 6.43 -16.28 -6.84
C ALA A 102 6.32 -17.03 -8.16
N LYS A 103 5.17 -16.94 -8.86
CA LYS A 103 4.99 -17.51 -10.20
C LYS A 103 6.07 -17.03 -11.18
N CYS A 104 6.38 -15.74 -11.20
CA CYS A 104 7.38 -15.16 -12.08
C CYS A 104 8.80 -15.68 -11.79
N TYR A 105 9.10 -16.03 -10.54
CA TYR A 105 10.38 -16.62 -10.13
C TYR A 105 10.39 -18.16 -10.15
N GLY A 106 9.29 -18.81 -10.54
CA GLY A 106 9.16 -20.27 -10.49
C GLY A 106 9.20 -20.83 -9.05
N ALA A 107 8.90 -20.00 -8.05
CA ALA A 107 8.92 -20.39 -6.66
C ALA A 107 7.50 -20.81 -6.20
N LYS A 108 7.45 -21.70 -5.21
CA LYS A 108 6.21 -22.07 -4.53
C LYS A 108 5.74 -20.93 -3.64
N ALA A 109 4.45 -20.58 -3.67
CA ALA A 109 3.83 -19.66 -2.73
C ALA A 109 2.72 -20.34 -1.95
N THR A 110 2.73 -20.18 -0.65
CA THR A 110 1.63 -20.57 0.26
C THR A 110 0.99 -19.31 0.84
N ILE A 111 -0.31 -19.16 0.70
CA ILE A 111 -1.04 -17.99 1.24
C ILE A 111 -2.04 -18.47 2.28
N VAL A 112 -1.89 -17.99 3.50
CA VAL A 112 -2.84 -18.28 4.59
C VAL A 112 -3.87 -17.17 4.68
N MET A 113 -5.14 -17.56 4.68
CA MET A 113 -6.30 -16.65 4.72
C MET A 113 -7.28 -17.10 5.81
N PRO A 114 -8.02 -16.16 6.43
CA PRO A 114 -9.16 -16.53 7.27
C PRO A 114 -10.18 -17.39 6.52
N THR A 115 -10.86 -18.28 7.23
CA THR A 115 -11.94 -19.12 6.68
C THR A 115 -13.12 -18.29 6.16
N THR A 116 -13.29 -17.09 6.70
CA THR A 116 -14.31 -16.11 6.32
C THR A 116 -14.00 -15.37 5.01
N THR A 117 -12.83 -15.62 4.39
CA THR A 117 -12.40 -14.94 3.15
C THR A 117 -13.35 -15.28 1.99
N PRO A 118 -13.88 -14.27 1.26
CA PRO A 118 -14.72 -14.49 0.09
C PRO A 118 -14.06 -15.38 -0.97
N LEU A 119 -14.81 -16.34 -1.51
CA LEU A 119 -14.30 -17.30 -2.50
C LEU A 119 -13.66 -16.64 -3.72
N ILE A 120 -14.14 -15.48 -4.13
CA ILE A 120 -13.55 -14.73 -5.25
C ILE A 120 -12.09 -14.33 -4.98
N LYS A 121 -11.75 -13.92 -3.74
CA LYS A 121 -10.38 -13.56 -3.34
C LYS A 121 -9.50 -14.82 -3.28
N VAL A 122 -10.02 -15.93 -2.74
CA VAL A 122 -9.34 -17.23 -2.73
C VAL A 122 -9.02 -17.70 -4.15
N ASN A 123 -10.02 -17.69 -5.03
CA ASN A 123 -9.88 -18.16 -6.41
C ASN A 123 -8.92 -17.28 -7.24
N ARG A 124 -8.93 -15.96 -7.06
CA ARG A 124 -7.97 -15.07 -7.70
C ARG A 124 -6.53 -15.39 -7.30
N THR A 125 -6.28 -15.63 -6.02
CA THR A 125 -4.95 -15.99 -5.52
C THR A 125 -4.50 -17.35 -6.06
N LYS A 126 -5.38 -18.36 -6.06
CA LYS A 126 -5.11 -19.67 -6.69
C LYS A 126 -4.86 -19.54 -8.20
N GLY A 127 -5.52 -18.62 -8.88
CA GLY A 127 -5.33 -18.35 -10.31
C GLY A 127 -3.91 -17.89 -10.65
N TYR A 128 -3.19 -17.30 -9.70
CA TYR A 128 -1.76 -16.99 -9.84
C TYR A 128 -0.83 -18.17 -9.50
N GLY A 129 -1.37 -19.33 -9.13
CA GLY A 129 -0.60 -20.55 -8.88
C GLY A 129 -0.16 -20.77 -7.42
N ALA A 130 -0.70 -20.00 -6.49
CA ALA A 130 -0.41 -20.19 -5.07
C ALA A 130 -1.30 -21.28 -4.43
N ASP A 131 -0.72 -22.01 -3.48
CA ASP A 131 -1.47 -22.84 -2.54
C ASP A 131 -2.15 -21.94 -1.50
N VAL A 132 -3.45 -22.13 -1.27
CA VAL A 132 -4.21 -21.36 -0.27
C VAL A 132 -4.61 -22.27 0.88
N VAL A 133 -4.19 -21.87 2.08
CA VAL A 133 -4.56 -22.48 3.36
C VAL A 133 -5.60 -21.59 4.04
N LEU A 134 -6.79 -22.11 4.30
CA LEU A 134 -7.82 -21.41 5.07
C LEU A 134 -7.68 -21.80 6.53
N TYR A 135 -7.48 -20.82 7.42
CA TYR A 135 -7.27 -21.08 8.85
C TYR A 135 -7.72 -19.89 9.71
N GLY A 136 -8.43 -20.21 10.79
CA GLY A 136 -8.96 -19.22 11.74
C GLY A 136 -10.08 -18.36 11.13
N ASP A 137 -10.68 -17.54 11.94
CA ASP A 137 -11.78 -16.65 11.52
C ASP A 137 -11.33 -15.21 11.29
N VAL A 138 -10.17 -14.82 11.85
CA VAL A 138 -9.59 -13.47 11.76
C VAL A 138 -8.16 -13.48 11.23
N TYR A 139 -7.71 -12.31 10.82
CA TYR A 139 -6.37 -12.13 10.24
C TYR A 139 -5.24 -12.60 11.19
N ASP A 140 -5.35 -12.30 12.48
CA ASP A 140 -4.28 -12.62 13.46
C ASP A 140 -4.06 -14.12 13.59
N GLU A 141 -5.13 -14.92 13.52
CA GLU A 141 -5.05 -16.39 13.55
C GLU A 141 -4.41 -16.94 12.27
N ALA A 142 -4.82 -16.43 11.11
CA ALA A 142 -4.22 -16.79 9.83
C ALA A 142 -2.73 -16.40 9.78
N CYS A 143 -2.37 -15.26 10.35
CA CYS A 143 -0.99 -14.79 10.43
C CYS A 143 -0.13 -15.68 11.34
N ALA A 144 -0.63 -16.05 12.52
CA ALA A 144 0.04 -16.97 13.42
C ALA A 144 0.29 -18.33 12.75
N LYS A 145 -0.71 -18.87 12.03
CA LYS A 145 -0.58 -20.11 11.26
C LYS A 145 0.44 -19.99 10.13
N ALA A 146 0.53 -18.83 9.47
CA ALA A 146 1.52 -18.61 8.43
C ALA A 146 2.95 -18.63 9.01
N TYR A 147 3.19 -18.07 10.19
CA TYR A 147 4.48 -18.16 10.88
C TYR A 147 4.82 -19.59 11.29
N GLU A 148 3.86 -20.34 11.83
CA GLU A 148 4.04 -21.77 12.18
C GLU A 148 4.49 -22.58 10.94
N LEU A 149 3.78 -22.43 9.81
CA LEU A 149 4.12 -23.12 8.56
C LEU A 149 5.46 -22.64 7.98
N ALA A 150 5.80 -21.36 8.14
CA ALA A 150 7.11 -20.84 7.74
C ALA A 150 8.25 -21.54 8.47
N GLU A 151 8.12 -21.73 9.79
CA GLU A 151 9.10 -22.40 10.61
C GLU A 151 9.17 -23.92 10.28
N GLU A 152 8.02 -24.59 10.17
CA GLU A 152 7.91 -26.02 9.88
C GLU A 152 8.55 -26.40 8.54
N HIS A 153 8.33 -25.60 7.49
CA HIS A 153 8.74 -25.91 6.13
C HIS A 153 9.96 -25.10 5.64
N GLY A 154 10.47 -24.18 6.45
CA GLY A 154 11.57 -23.28 6.08
C GLY A 154 11.19 -22.27 4.99
N TYR A 155 9.91 -21.90 4.89
CA TYR A 155 9.45 -20.90 3.96
C TYR A 155 9.90 -19.49 4.36
N THR A 156 10.21 -18.65 3.39
CA THR A 156 10.44 -17.23 3.67
C THR A 156 9.11 -16.50 3.81
N PHE A 157 8.88 -15.88 4.97
CA PHE A 157 7.68 -15.05 5.20
C PHE A 157 7.82 -13.72 4.48
N VAL A 158 6.89 -13.39 3.59
CA VAL A 158 6.82 -12.11 2.89
C VAL A 158 5.80 -11.22 3.59
N HIS A 159 6.31 -10.29 4.42
CA HIS A 159 5.46 -9.42 5.23
C HIS A 159 4.74 -8.38 4.37
N PRO A 160 3.44 -8.07 4.63
CA PRO A 160 2.65 -7.16 3.79
C PRO A 160 3.10 -5.70 3.84
N PHE A 161 3.88 -5.27 4.84
CA PHE A 161 4.32 -3.89 5.03
C PHE A 161 5.59 -3.72 5.89
N ASP A 162 5.82 -4.55 6.91
CA ASP A 162 6.96 -4.40 7.85
C ASP A 162 8.21 -5.15 7.39
N ASP A 163 8.63 -4.85 6.15
CA ASP A 163 9.81 -5.40 5.50
C ASP A 163 10.41 -4.31 4.60
N LEU A 164 11.69 -3.98 4.82
CA LEU A 164 12.36 -2.88 4.13
C LEU A 164 12.57 -3.17 2.63
N ALA A 165 12.77 -4.43 2.23
CA ALA A 165 12.83 -4.78 0.81
C ALA A 165 11.44 -4.63 0.15
N VAL A 166 10.36 -5.03 0.84
CA VAL A 166 9.00 -4.77 0.37
C VAL A 166 8.76 -3.26 0.23
N ALA A 167 9.11 -2.47 1.24
CA ALA A 167 8.98 -1.00 1.20
C ALA A 167 9.80 -0.37 0.07
N THR A 168 11.02 -0.87 -0.21
CA THR A 168 11.87 -0.43 -1.33
C THR A 168 11.14 -0.63 -2.67
N GLY A 169 10.60 -1.83 -2.90
CA GLY A 169 9.82 -2.12 -4.11
C GLY A 169 8.61 -1.18 -4.26
N GLN A 170 7.89 -0.89 -3.17
CA GLN A 170 6.76 0.06 -3.19
C GLN A 170 7.20 1.50 -3.50
N GLY A 171 8.38 1.89 -3.04
CA GLY A 171 8.95 3.22 -3.27
C GLY A 171 9.22 3.52 -4.75
N THR A 172 9.33 2.51 -5.61
CA THR A 172 9.50 2.69 -7.06
C THR A 172 8.37 3.50 -7.69
N ILE A 173 7.21 3.59 -7.03
CA ILE A 173 6.11 4.48 -7.42
C ILE A 173 6.58 5.95 -7.40
N ALA A 174 7.30 6.37 -6.36
CA ALA A 174 7.83 7.73 -6.28
C ALA A 174 8.89 8.00 -7.35
N MET A 175 9.70 6.99 -7.73
CA MET A 175 10.65 7.13 -8.84
C MET A 175 9.92 7.47 -10.15
N GLU A 176 8.84 6.76 -10.46
CA GLU A 176 8.03 7.01 -11.66
C GLU A 176 7.34 8.39 -11.59
N ILE A 177 6.77 8.74 -10.43
CA ILE A 177 6.12 10.06 -10.22
C ILE A 177 7.10 11.19 -10.47
N ILE A 178 8.28 11.17 -9.84
CA ILE A 178 9.24 12.27 -9.91
C ILE A 178 9.89 12.34 -11.28
N LYS A 179 10.09 11.21 -11.95
CA LYS A 179 10.57 11.16 -13.33
C LYS A 179 9.59 11.83 -14.31
N GLU A 180 8.29 11.59 -14.12
CA GLU A 180 7.24 12.13 -14.99
C GLU A 180 6.84 13.57 -14.63
N LEU A 181 6.86 13.92 -13.33
CA LEU A 181 6.53 15.24 -12.80
C LEU A 181 7.66 15.73 -11.86
N PRO A 182 8.83 16.16 -12.40
CA PRO A 182 9.99 16.55 -11.58
C PRO A 182 9.72 17.70 -10.59
N LEU A 183 8.70 18.49 -10.86
CA LEU A 183 8.32 19.64 -10.06
C LEU A 183 7.09 19.36 -9.17
N VAL A 184 6.83 18.10 -8.82
CA VAL A 184 5.75 17.75 -7.89
C VAL A 184 5.96 18.45 -6.53
N ASP A 185 4.89 19.03 -5.99
CA ASP A 185 4.93 19.72 -4.70
C ASP A 185 4.42 18.79 -3.58
N TYR A 186 3.37 17.97 -3.85
CA TYR A 186 2.72 17.09 -2.89
C TYR A 186 2.51 15.69 -3.47
N ILE A 187 2.79 14.66 -2.67
CA ILE A 187 2.41 13.27 -2.95
C ILE A 187 1.52 12.79 -1.80
N LEU A 188 0.28 12.41 -2.11
CA LEU A 188 -0.65 11.83 -1.16
C LEU A 188 -0.58 10.31 -1.25
N VAL A 189 -0.41 9.64 -0.10
CA VAL A 189 -0.21 8.20 -0.02
C VAL A 189 -1.12 7.58 1.04
N PRO A 190 -1.88 6.50 0.71
CA PRO A 190 -2.71 5.82 1.70
C PRO A 190 -1.83 5.03 2.67
N ILE A 191 -2.20 5.05 3.95
CA ILE A 191 -1.50 4.34 5.02
C ILE A 191 -2.42 3.29 5.65
N GLY A 192 -1.94 2.05 5.69
CA GLY A 192 -2.37 1.01 6.60
C GLY A 192 -1.21 0.67 7.54
N GLY A 193 -0.50 -0.44 7.33
CA GLY A 193 0.69 -0.78 8.13
C GLY A 193 1.94 0.06 7.86
N GLY A 194 1.97 0.89 6.81
CA GLY A 194 3.01 1.89 6.56
C GLY A 194 4.01 1.58 5.45
N GLY A 195 4.07 0.35 4.90
CA GLY A 195 5.13 -0.04 3.95
C GLY A 195 5.16 0.78 2.65
N LEU A 196 4.00 1.12 2.07
CA LEU A 196 3.92 1.99 0.88
C LEU A 196 4.41 3.40 1.20
N ALA A 197 3.88 3.97 2.27
CA ALA A 197 4.23 5.33 2.69
C ALA A 197 5.72 5.45 3.03
N THR A 198 6.32 4.43 3.65
CA THR A 198 7.76 4.35 3.90
C THR A 198 8.57 4.42 2.61
N GLY A 199 8.27 3.56 1.65
CA GLY A 199 9.01 3.55 0.38
C GLY A 199 8.86 4.86 -0.38
N VAL A 200 7.62 5.34 -0.55
CA VAL A 200 7.33 6.59 -1.28
C VAL A 200 7.95 7.80 -0.62
N SER A 201 7.77 7.97 0.70
CA SER A 201 8.28 9.15 1.40
C SER A 201 9.80 9.16 1.48
N THR A 202 10.43 8.02 1.76
CA THR A 202 11.89 7.93 1.82
C THR A 202 12.51 8.30 0.47
N LEU A 203 12.04 7.71 -0.62
CA LEU A 203 12.58 8.05 -1.95
C LEU A 203 12.30 9.49 -2.34
N ALA A 204 11.09 10.00 -2.07
CA ALA A 204 10.77 11.40 -2.35
C ALA A 204 11.71 12.36 -1.62
N LYS A 205 12.00 12.10 -0.33
CA LYS A 205 12.93 12.94 0.46
C LYS A 205 14.39 12.80 0.04
N LEU A 206 14.83 11.61 -0.40
CA LEU A 206 16.17 11.40 -0.95
C LEU A 206 16.39 12.18 -2.25
N LEU A 207 15.39 12.22 -3.13
CA LEU A 207 15.47 12.92 -4.42
C LEU A 207 15.25 14.43 -4.28
N ASN A 208 14.26 14.82 -3.49
CA ASN A 208 13.94 16.23 -3.26
C ASN A 208 13.25 16.42 -1.89
N PRO A 209 13.96 16.88 -0.86
CA PRO A 209 13.40 17.05 0.48
C PRO A 209 12.29 18.11 0.58
N LYS A 210 12.09 18.94 -0.47
CA LYS A 210 11.00 19.93 -0.53
C LYS A 210 9.64 19.32 -0.87
N ILE A 211 9.62 18.12 -1.46
CA ILE A 211 8.36 17.42 -1.75
C ILE A 211 7.67 17.11 -0.41
N LYS A 212 6.41 17.50 -0.30
CA LYS A 212 5.57 17.16 0.84
C LYS A 212 4.88 15.82 0.61
N VAL A 213 5.08 14.88 1.54
CA VAL A 213 4.41 13.59 1.49
C VAL A 213 3.37 13.52 2.60
N ILE A 214 2.11 13.43 2.19
CA ILE A 214 0.96 13.41 3.08
C ILE A 214 0.41 12.00 3.16
N GLY A 215 0.44 11.43 4.37
CA GLY A 215 -0.18 10.15 4.66
C GLY A 215 -1.70 10.32 4.84
N VAL A 216 -2.48 9.33 4.38
CA VAL A 216 -3.93 9.35 4.57
C VAL A 216 -4.38 8.02 5.19
N GLU A 217 -5.07 8.09 6.32
CA GLU A 217 -5.65 6.95 7.03
C GLU A 217 -7.17 7.08 7.13
N PRO A 218 -7.92 5.96 7.26
CA PRO A 218 -9.31 6.01 7.70
C PRO A 218 -9.41 6.54 9.14
N ALA A 219 -10.40 7.36 9.45
CA ALA A 219 -10.56 7.96 10.79
C ALA A 219 -10.64 6.90 11.91
N ASN A 220 -11.27 5.76 11.64
CA ASN A 220 -11.42 4.67 12.60
C ASN A 220 -10.38 3.53 12.42
N ALA A 221 -9.25 3.81 11.74
CA ALA A 221 -8.11 2.92 11.59
C ALA A 221 -6.80 3.73 11.46
N ASN A 222 -6.63 4.74 12.28
CA ASN A 222 -5.54 5.72 12.25
C ASN A 222 -4.34 5.34 13.13
N CYS A 223 -3.91 4.09 13.06
CA CYS A 223 -2.86 3.56 13.95
C CYS A 223 -1.51 4.26 13.77
N MET A 224 -1.18 4.72 12.58
CA MET A 224 0.07 5.44 12.31
C MET A 224 0.02 6.85 12.88
N GLN A 225 -1.09 7.57 12.72
CA GLN A 225 -1.26 8.91 13.30
C GLN A 225 -1.14 8.88 14.82
N GLU A 226 -1.80 7.91 15.48
CA GLU A 226 -1.69 7.74 16.95
C GLU A 226 -0.28 7.33 17.37
N SER A 227 0.42 6.52 16.55
CA SER A 227 1.80 6.14 16.82
C SER A 227 2.75 7.33 16.72
N LEU A 228 2.58 8.19 15.71
CA LEU A 228 3.38 9.43 15.57
C LEU A 228 3.13 10.39 16.73
N LYS A 229 1.88 10.56 17.14
CA LYS A 229 1.50 11.39 18.29
C LYS A 229 2.12 10.90 19.60
N ASN A 230 2.18 9.58 19.78
CA ASN A 230 2.77 8.95 20.96
C ASN A 230 4.30 8.77 20.87
N GLY A 231 4.91 9.03 19.71
CA GLY A 231 6.34 8.86 19.47
C GLY A 231 6.82 7.40 19.46
N LYS A 232 5.90 6.43 19.40
CA LYS A 232 6.17 4.98 19.39
C LYS A 232 5.03 4.22 18.70
N VAL A 233 5.33 3.05 18.18
CA VAL A 233 4.32 2.13 17.65
C VAL A 233 3.22 1.89 18.69
N THR A 234 1.99 2.15 18.31
CA THR A 234 0.79 2.08 19.16
C THR A 234 -0.24 1.19 18.49
N THR A 235 -0.77 0.22 19.23
CA THR A 235 -1.85 -0.65 18.78
C THR A 235 -3.20 -0.03 19.14
N LEU A 236 -4.08 0.11 18.14
CA LEU A 236 -5.46 0.53 18.37
C LEU A 236 -6.26 -0.59 19.03
N PRO A 237 -7.20 -0.27 19.92
CA PRO A 237 -8.05 -1.27 20.56
C PRO A 237 -8.98 -1.96 19.56
N SER A 238 -9.43 -1.23 18.55
CA SER A 238 -10.29 -1.74 17.47
C SER A 238 -10.08 -0.93 16.21
N VAL A 239 -10.47 -1.49 15.07
CA VAL A 239 -10.57 -0.81 13.78
C VAL A 239 -11.94 -1.10 13.15
N SER A 240 -12.53 -0.09 12.52
CA SER A 240 -13.81 -0.22 11.84
C SER A 240 -13.84 0.75 10.67
N THR A 241 -13.68 0.24 9.46
CA THR A 241 -13.70 1.04 8.22
C THR A 241 -14.04 0.16 7.03
N ILE A 242 -14.65 0.75 6.00
CA ILE A 242 -14.87 0.11 4.70
C ILE A 242 -13.58 -0.01 3.88
N ALA A 243 -12.52 0.69 4.26
CA ALA A 243 -11.21 0.65 3.60
C ALA A 243 -10.39 -0.56 4.11
N ASP A 244 -10.82 -1.78 3.77
CA ASP A 244 -10.29 -3.06 4.27
C ASP A 244 -8.77 -3.22 4.07
N GLY A 245 -8.23 -2.75 2.95
CA GLY A 245 -6.78 -2.81 2.66
C GLY A 245 -5.91 -1.94 3.58
N THR A 246 -6.50 -1.01 4.34
CA THR A 246 -5.84 -0.13 5.30
C THR A 246 -6.35 -0.28 6.74
N ALA A 247 -7.24 -1.24 6.99
CA ALA A 247 -7.78 -1.54 8.32
C ALA A 247 -6.75 -2.29 9.20
N VAL A 248 -5.72 -1.59 9.62
CA VAL A 248 -4.59 -2.13 10.39
C VAL A 248 -4.61 -1.58 11.80
N LYS A 249 -4.48 -2.48 12.81
CA LYS A 249 -4.46 -2.09 14.23
C LYS A 249 -3.10 -1.57 14.68
N THR A 250 -2.02 -2.15 14.15
CA THR A 250 -0.65 -1.89 14.60
C THR A 250 0.24 -1.62 13.39
N PRO A 251 0.92 -0.47 13.32
CA PRO A 251 1.89 -0.20 12.25
C PRO A 251 3.10 -1.13 12.34
N GLY A 252 3.87 -1.21 11.24
CA GLY A 252 5.14 -1.92 11.26
C GLY A 252 6.17 -1.26 12.17
N GLU A 253 6.95 -2.04 12.90
CA GLU A 253 8.00 -1.54 13.79
C GLU A 253 9.24 -1.11 13.02
N LYS A 254 9.66 -1.89 12.01
CA LYS A 254 10.84 -1.62 11.17
C LYS A 254 10.67 -0.37 10.32
N ILE A 255 9.45 -0.11 9.86
CA ILE A 255 9.15 1.00 8.95
C ILE A 255 8.79 2.30 9.69
N PHE A 256 8.37 2.22 10.94
CA PHE A 256 7.91 3.37 11.70
C PHE A 256 8.92 4.52 11.80
N PRO A 257 10.22 4.29 12.05
CA PRO A 257 11.21 5.37 12.11
C PRO A 257 11.34 6.15 10.78
N TYR A 258 11.16 5.49 9.64
CA TYR A 258 11.16 6.16 8.34
C TYR A 258 9.93 7.06 8.16
N ILE A 259 8.78 6.59 8.64
CA ILE A 259 7.55 7.40 8.64
C ILE A 259 7.72 8.64 9.52
N GLN A 260 8.25 8.48 10.74
CA GLN A 260 8.52 9.62 11.64
C GLN A 260 9.43 10.68 11.01
N GLN A 261 10.38 10.25 10.19
CA GLN A 261 11.35 11.16 9.57
C GLN A 261 10.82 11.81 8.28
N ASN A 262 10.04 11.07 7.47
CA ASN A 262 9.81 11.43 6.07
C ASN A 262 8.37 11.84 5.73
N ILE A 263 7.39 11.49 6.57
CA ILE A 263 6.01 11.95 6.39
C ILE A 263 5.85 13.34 7.00
N ASP A 264 5.32 14.27 6.22
CA ASP A 264 5.14 15.66 6.67
C ASP A 264 3.89 15.84 7.51
N GLU A 265 2.81 15.10 7.18
CA GLU A 265 1.52 15.16 7.84
C GLU A 265 0.73 13.87 7.61
N ILE A 266 -0.14 13.51 8.56
CA ILE A 266 -1.16 12.47 8.35
C ILE A 266 -2.55 13.08 8.51
N ILE A 267 -3.39 12.85 7.49
CA ILE A 267 -4.80 13.23 7.47
C ILE A 267 -5.65 11.99 7.62
N THR A 268 -6.75 12.10 8.37
CA THR A 268 -7.77 11.06 8.43
C THR A 268 -8.99 11.45 7.63
N VAL A 269 -9.66 10.46 7.04
CA VAL A 269 -10.91 10.63 6.29
C VAL A 269 -11.98 9.67 6.79
N GLU A 270 -13.24 10.11 6.79
CA GLU A 270 -14.38 9.30 7.19
C GLU A 270 -14.83 8.34 6.07
N ASP A 271 -15.42 7.22 6.43
CA ASP A 271 -15.93 6.25 5.45
C ASP A 271 -16.95 6.86 4.46
N ALA A 272 -17.78 7.80 4.93
CA ALA A 272 -18.72 8.52 4.07
C ALA A 272 -18.02 9.32 2.97
N GLU A 273 -16.81 9.85 3.22
CA GLU A 273 -16.03 10.59 2.24
C GLU A 273 -15.47 9.65 1.17
N LEU A 274 -15.20 8.37 1.50
CA LEU A 274 -14.76 7.36 0.54
C LEU A 274 -15.89 7.01 -0.43
N VAL A 275 -17.14 6.99 0.03
CA VAL A 275 -18.31 6.78 -0.85
C VAL A 275 -18.40 7.88 -1.90
N VAL A 276 -18.27 9.16 -1.49
CA VAL A 276 -18.25 10.30 -2.40
C VAL A 276 -17.08 10.20 -3.39
N ALA A 277 -15.87 9.92 -2.88
CA ALA A 277 -14.68 9.77 -3.72
C ALA A 277 -14.83 8.63 -4.74
N PHE A 278 -15.51 7.53 -4.36
CA PHE A 278 -15.81 6.43 -5.28
C PHE A 278 -16.67 6.90 -6.47
N LEU A 279 -17.73 7.64 -6.20
CA LEU A 279 -18.62 8.17 -7.24
C LEU A 279 -17.89 9.16 -8.14
N ASP A 280 -17.13 10.09 -7.54
CA ASP A 280 -16.29 11.02 -8.29
C ASP A 280 -15.35 10.28 -9.27
N MET A 281 -14.74 9.17 -8.83
CA MET A 281 -13.87 8.36 -9.69
C MET A 281 -14.61 7.65 -10.81
N VAL A 282 -15.77 7.04 -10.51
CA VAL A 282 -16.58 6.33 -11.51
C VAL A 282 -17.16 7.32 -12.52
N GLU A 283 -17.75 8.42 -12.05
CA GLU A 283 -18.46 9.37 -12.90
C GLU A 283 -17.54 10.27 -13.73
N ASN A 284 -16.42 10.72 -13.15
CA ASN A 284 -15.56 11.71 -13.81
C ASN A 284 -14.31 11.09 -14.44
N HIS A 285 -13.81 9.95 -13.91
CA HIS A 285 -12.58 9.30 -14.40
C HIS A 285 -12.83 7.93 -15.04
N LYS A 286 -14.05 7.37 -14.94
CA LYS A 286 -14.40 6.03 -15.44
C LYS A 286 -13.51 4.92 -14.88
N MET A 287 -13.07 5.09 -13.62
CA MET A 287 -12.18 4.16 -12.92
C MET A 287 -12.86 3.54 -11.73
N VAL A 288 -12.68 2.22 -11.57
CA VAL A 288 -13.04 1.49 -10.35
C VAL A 288 -11.83 1.42 -9.44
N VAL A 289 -11.98 1.96 -8.24
CA VAL A 289 -10.93 2.03 -7.22
C VAL A 289 -11.50 1.46 -5.92
N GLU A 290 -10.75 0.60 -5.23
CA GLU A 290 -11.15 0.08 -3.92
C GLU A 290 -11.10 1.17 -2.85
N ASN A 291 -11.85 1.00 -1.76
CA ASN A 291 -11.99 2.02 -0.72
C ASN A 291 -10.65 2.50 -0.15
N SER A 292 -9.69 1.60 0.07
CA SER A 292 -8.35 1.98 0.53
C SER A 292 -7.57 2.81 -0.51
N GLY A 293 -7.84 2.61 -1.80
CA GLY A 293 -7.25 3.41 -2.88
C GLY A 293 -7.86 4.80 -3.02
N LEU A 294 -9.08 5.01 -2.49
CA LEU A 294 -9.80 6.29 -2.53
C LEU A 294 -9.39 7.27 -1.42
N LEU A 295 -8.67 6.81 -0.40
CA LEU A 295 -8.25 7.65 0.74
C LEU A 295 -7.60 8.95 0.27
N THR A 296 -6.69 8.88 -0.68
CA THR A 296 -5.96 10.06 -1.18
C THR A 296 -6.82 11.02 -1.99
N ILE A 297 -7.86 10.53 -2.64
CA ILE A 297 -8.86 11.35 -3.34
C ILE A 297 -9.74 12.08 -2.32
N ALA A 298 -10.26 11.36 -1.33
CA ALA A 298 -11.09 11.94 -0.28
C ALA A 298 -10.34 13.02 0.52
N ALA A 299 -9.03 12.87 0.71
CA ALA A 299 -8.18 13.81 1.44
C ALA A 299 -7.94 15.15 0.72
N LEU A 300 -8.13 15.23 -0.60
CA LEU A 300 -7.83 16.45 -1.38
C LEU A 300 -8.56 17.69 -0.84
N LYS A 301 -9.77 17.55 -0.35
CA LYS A 301 -10.58 18.66 0.18
C LYS A 301 -10.15 19.16 1.58
N HIS A 302 -9.31 18.38 2.28
CA HIS A 302 -8.80 18.74 3.61
C HIS A 302 -7.51 19.56 3.59
N LEU A 303 -6.95 19.79 2.39
CA LEU A 303 -5.66 20.45 2.19
C LEU A 303 -5.81 21.76 1.43
N ASP A 304 -5.03 22.77 1.83
CA ASP A 304 -4.85 23.98 1.00
C ASP A 304 -3.78 23.71 -0.08
N LEU A 305 -4.28 23.31 -1.26
CA LEU A 305 -3.45 22.89 -2.39
C LEU A 305 -3.39 23.94 -3.51
N LYS A 306 -3.98 25.11 -3.33
CA LYS A 306 -4.08 26.12 -4.38
C LYS A 306 -2.73 26.43 -5.04
N GLY A 307 -2.67 26.30 -6.36
CA GLY A 307 -1.47 26.56 -7.16
C GLY A 307 -0.37 25.49 -7.07
N LYS A 308 -0.60 24.36 -6.35
CA LYS A 308 0.37 23.28 -6.19
C LYS A 308 0.18 22.18 -7.25
N ARG A 309 1.24 21.40 -7.48
CA ARG A 309 1.22 20.16 -8.26
C ARG A 309 1.15 19.00 -7.31
N VAL A 310 0.06 18.26 -7.38
CA VAL A 310 -0.30 17.23 -6.41
C VAL A 310 -0.45 15.90 -7.12
N VAL A 311 0.13 14.85 -6.58
CA VAL A 311 -0.09 13.47 -7.07
C VAL A 311 -0.82 12.68 -5.99
N SER A 312 -1.96 12.11 -6.37
CA SER A 312 -2.77 11.21 -5.54
C SER A 312 -2.55 9.76 -6.00
N ILE A 313 -2.07 8.89 -5.10
CA ILE A 313 -1.81 7.48 -5.41
C ILE A 313 -3.08 6.65 -5.18
N LEU A 314 -3.64 6.08 -6.25
CA LEU A 314 -4.72 5.10 -6.18
C LEU A 314 -4.13 3.71 -5.99
N SER A 315 -4.07 3.24 -4.76
CA SER A 315 -3.29 2.06 -4.39
C SER A 315 -3.79 0.72 -4.92
N GLY A 316 -5.08 0.59 -5.20
CA GLY A 316 -5.66 -0.65 -5.72
C GLY A 316 -7.10 -0.50 -6.21
N GLY A 317 -7.58 -1.51 -6.94
CA GLY A 317 -8.93 -1.57 -7.51
C GLY A 317 -9.62 -2.93 -7.32
N ASN A 318 -9.12 -3.79 -6.42
CA ASN A 318 -9.64 -5.13 -6.19
C ASN A 318 -10.90 -5.13 -5.31
N MET A 319 -11.91 -4.37 -5.73
CA MET A 319 -13.23 -4.34 -5.11
C MET A 319 -14.06 -5.55 -5.57
N ASP A 320 -14.92 -6.07 -4.69
CA ASP A 320 -15.94 -7.04 -5.10
C ASP A 320 -17.23 -6.34 -5.53
N ALA A 321 -18.00 -7.01 -6.40
CA ALA A 321 -19.23 -6.44 -6.97
C ALA A 321 -20.33 -6.21 -5.92
N VAL A 322 -20.30 -6.93 -4.80
CA VAL A 322 -21.29 -6.78 -3.72
C VAL A 322 -21.01 -5.49 -2.95
N SER A 323 -19.75 -5.22 -2.64
CA SER A 323 -19.34 -3.94 -2.01
C SER A 323 -19.76 -2.74 -2.88
N TYR A 324 -19.64 -2.86 -4.21
CA TYR A 324 -20.12 -1.84 -5.15
C TYR A 324 -21.61 -1.54 -5.02
N THR A 325 -22.45 -2.58 -4.93
CA THR A 325 -23.90 -2.39 -4.82
C THR A 325 -24.33 -1.80 -3.49
N HIS A 326 -23.62 -2.10 -2.40
CA HIS A 326 -23.86 -1.51 -1.09
C HIS A 326 -23.52 -0.01 -1.03
N LEU A 327 -22.43 0.42 -1.64
CA LEU A 327 -22.05 1.84 -1.71
C LEU A 327 -23.15 2.66 -2.41
N ARG A 328 -23.69 2.16 -3.51
CA ARG A 328 -24.78 2.81 -4.26
C ARG A 328 -26.10 2.87 -3.47
N ALA A 329 -26.40 1.86 -2.66
CA ALA A 329 -27.61 1.82 -1.86
C ALA A 329 -27.60 2.80 -0.67
N HIS A 330 -26.43 3.21 -0.19
CA HIS A 330 -26.29 4.22 0.87
C HIS A 330 -26.62 5.63 0.37
N GLU A 331 -26.30 5.95 -0.87
CA GLU A 331 -26.54 7.26 -1.47
C GLU A 331 -28.03 7.55 -1.68
N THR A 332 -28.77 6.56 -2.20
CA THR A 332 -30.22 6.70 -2.47
C THR A 332 -31.08 6.88 -1.20
N ARG A 333 -30.52 6.71 0.00
CA ARG A 333 -31.20 6.95 1.29
C ARG A 333 -31.02 8.38 1.82
N HIS A 334 -30.06 9.14 1.32
CA HIS A 334 -29.81 10.52 1.76
C HIS A 334 -30.45 11.58 0.84
N ASP A 335 -30.91 11.17 -0.37
CA ASP A 335 -31.56 12.07 -1.35
C ASP A 335 -33.09 11.93 -1.38
N LEU A 336 -33.70 11.21 -0.44
CA LEU A 336 -35.13 11.11 -0.18
C LEU A 336 -35.44 11.58 1.26
#